data_202b7be9692ce3b25af4acd739617a8d
#
_entry.id   202b7be9692ce3b25af4acd739617a8d
#
_cell.length_a   1.000
_cell.length_b   1.000
_cell.length_c   1.000
_cell.angle_alpha   90.00
_cell.angle_beta   90.00
_cell.angle_gamma   90.00
#
_symmetry.space_group_name_H-M   'P 1'
#
loop_
_entity.id
_entity.type
_entity.pdbx_description
1 polymer ?
#
loop_
_entity_poly.entity_id
_entity_poly.type
_entity_poly.pdbx_seq_one_letter_code
_entity_poly.pdbx_strand_id
1 'polypeptide(L)'
;VQADVRQRDGVHQVGVALYPNEQKKKKITLNGDPIKRIGELMGQVNAVLFSPEDLRLVKDGPDGRRRFLDMEISQLQPAYFYALQRYARALNQRNGLLHELQLHRGDALFSTLEEWDAMLAQSGAVVLRKRAQYLAQLEEKAEEIHDALSGGREKLKLRYAGCDADEEGLVRLLRAAREEDCRRGFTSVGPH
;
A
#
# COMPACT_ATOMS: atom_id res chain seq x y z
N VAL A 1 -21.51 -15.09 -0.98
CA VAL A 1 -20.62 -15.86 -1.85
C VAL A 1 -19.71 -16.69 -0.97
N GLN A 2 -19.44 -17.92 -1.40
CA GLN A 2 -18.53 -18.84 -0.72
C GLN A 2 -17.65 -19.49 -1.78
N ALA A 3 -16.37 -19.68 -1.46
CA ALA A 3 -15.40 -20.31 -2.33
C ALA A 3 -14.50 -21.25 -1.52
N ASP A 4 -14.24 -22.42 -2.09
CA ASP A 4 -13.25 -23.36 -1.58
C ASP A 4 -11.96 -23.18 -2.36
N VAL A 5 -10.89 -22.81 -1.66
CA VAL A 5 -9.57 -22.55 -2.23
C VAL A 5 -8.64 -23.69 -1.84
N ARG A 6 -8.16 -24.45 -2.83
CA ARG A 6 -7.21 -25.54 -2.62
C ARG A 6 -5.78 -25.00 -2.63
N GLN A 7 -5.07 -25.20 -1.54
CA GLN A 7 -3.66 -24.86 -1.38
C GLN A 7 -2.82 -26.12 -1.08
N ARG A 8 -1.51 -25.96 -0.92
CA ARG A 8 -0.59 -27.09 -0.63
C ARG A 8 -0.85 -27.71 0.74
N ASP A 9 -1.30 -26.94 1.69
CA ASP A 9 -1.62 -27.31 3.07
C ASP A 9 -3.06 -27.78 3.28
N GLY A 10 -3.92 -27.68 2.26
CA GLY A 10 -5.30 -28.14 2.34
C GLY A 10 -6.31 -27.31 1.55
N VAL A 11 -7.58 -27.46 1.92
CA VAL A 11 -8.68 -26.67 1.37
C VAL A 11 -9.10 -25.63 2.40
N HIS A 12 -9.05 -24.36 2.00
CA HIS A 12 -9.52 -23.24 2.79
C HIS A 12 -10.86 -22.74 2.24
N GLN A 13 -11.83 -22.60 3.11
CA GLN A 13 -13.15 -22.07 2.73
C GLN A 13 -13.24 -20.59 3.09
N VAL A 14 -13.49 -19.76 2.10
CA VAL A 14 -13.71 -18.32 2.29
C VAL A 14 -15.14 -17.95 1.98
N GLY A 15 -15.82 -17.35 2.96
CA GLY A 15 -17.18 -16.85 2.82
C GLY A 15 -17.25 -15.32 2.90
N VAL A 16 -18.06 -14.72 2.04
CA VAL A 16 -18.40 -13.28 2.10
C VAL A 16 -19.90 -13.13 2.06
N ALA A 17 -20.46 -12.59 3.14
CA ALA A 17 -21.86 -12.22 3.22
C ALA A 17 -22.02 -10.69 3.24
N LEU A 18 -22.91 -10.16 2.43
CA LEU A 18 -23.25 -8.75 2.36
C LEU A 18 -24.63 -8.53 2.98
N TYR A 19 -24.74 -7.56 3.85
CA TYR A 19 -25.96 -7.18 4.56
C TYR A 19 -26.27 -5.70 4.28
N PRO A 20 -27.00 -5.36 3.20
CA PRO A 20 -27.20 -3.97 2.78
C PRO A 20 -27.89 -3.09 3.84
N ASN A 21 -28.71 -3.69 4.70
CA ASN A 21 -29.56 -2.98 5.67
C ASN A 21 -29.02 -3.03 7.12
N GLU A 22 -27.82 -3.55 7.34
CA GLU A 22 -27.22 -3.65 8.67
C GLU A 22 -26.05 -2.67 8.87
N GLN A 23 -25.75 -2.33 10.13
CA GLN A 23 -24.60 -1.49 10.47
C GLN A 23 -23.27 -2.10 10.00
N LYS A 24 -23.14 -3.44 10.13
CA LYS A 24 -22.02 -4.20 9.56
C LYS A 24 -22.42 -4.73 8.18
N LYS A 25 -22.15 -3.95 7.15
CA LYS A 25 -22.53 -4.27 5.76
C LYS A 25 -21.88 -5.54 5.19
N LYS A 26 -20.81 -6.05 5.81
CA LYS A 26 -20.05 -7.19 5.30
C LYS A 26 -19.53 -8.07 6.43
N LYS A 27 -19.71 -9.39 6.28
CA LYS A 27 -19.12 -10.43 7.14
C LYS A 27 -18.23 -11.31 6.27
N ILE A 28 -17.01 -11.57 6.71
CA ILE A 28 -16.08 -12.47 6.04
C ILE A 28 -15.76 -13.60 6.99
N THR A 29 -15.72 -14.83 6.47
CA THR A 29 -15.38 -16.04 7.22
C THR A 29 -14.22 -16.77 6.56
N LEU A 30 -13.37 -17.37 7.36
CA LEU A 30 -12.31 -18.29 6.93
C LEU A 30 -12.54 -19.61 7.66
N ASN A 31 -12.71 -20.71 6.90
CA ASN A 31 -13.02 -22.04 7.41
C ASN A 31 -14.26 -22.08 8.37
N GLY A 32 -15.26 -21.23 8.08
CA GLY A 32 -16.46 -21.07 8.90
C GLY A 32 -16.35 -20.03 10.01
N ASP A 33 -15.15 -19.69 10.47
CA ASP A 33 -14.94 -18.73 11.53
C ASP A 33 -14.95 -17.27 11.02
N PRO A 34 -15.63 -16.34 11.70
CA PRO A 34 -15.65 -14.94 11.29
C PRO A 34 -14.28 -14.29 11.53
N ILE A 35 -13.68 -13.72 10.49
CA ILE A 35 -12.45 -12.94 10.63
C ILE A 35 -12.76 -11.54 11.17
N LYS A 36 -11.90 -11.06 12.05
CA LYS A 36 -12.02 -9.72 12.66
C LYS A 36 -11.29 -8.66 11.85
N ARG A 37 -10.22 -9.03 11.16
CA ARG A 37 -9.35 -8.13 10.40
C ARG A 37 -9.06 -8.71 9.02
N ILE A 38 -9.13 -7.87 8.00
CA ILE A 38 -8.85 -8.29 6.62
C ILE A 38 -7.43 -8.89 6.45
N GLY A 39 -6.49 -8.48 7.30
CA GLY A 39 -5.14 -9.05 7.31
C GLY A 39 -5.07 -10.54 7.56
N GLU A 40 -6.09 -11.14 8.18
CA GLU A 40 -6.19 -12.58 8.40
C GLU A 40 -6.39 -13.36 7.08
N LEU A 41 -6.86 -12.70 6.02
CA LEU A 41 -6.97 -13.29 4.67
C LEU A 41 -5.70 -13.16 3.86
N MET A 42 -4.80 -12.25 4.22
CA MET A 42 -3.58 -12.03 3.45
C MET A 42 -2.70 -13.28 3.48
N GLY A 43 -2.30 -13.76 2.30
CA GLY A 43 -1.56 -15.01 2.15
C GLY A 43 -2.41 -16.28 2.24
N GLN A 44 -3.69 -16.19 2.65
CA GLN A 44 -4.60 -17.33 2.68
C GLN A 44 -5.33 -17.53 1.36
N VAL A 45 -5.62 -16.46 0.65
CA VAL A 45 -6.27 -16.51 -0.66
C VAL A 45 -5.68 -15.42 -1.54
N ASN A 46 -5.19 -15.83 -2.70
CA ASN A 46 -4.76 -14.91 -3.74
C ASN A 46 -5.78 -14.96 -4.88
N ALA A 47 -6.30 -13.81 -5.25
CA ALA A 47 -7.26 -13.69 -6.33
C ALA A 47 -6.80 -12.65 -7.34
N VAL A 48 -6.86 -13.00 -8.62
CA VAL A 48 -6.64 -12.08 -9.73
C VAL A 48 -7.97 -11.88 -10.42
N LEU A 49 -8.38 -10.63 -10.50
CA LEU A 49 -9.57 -10.22 -11.23
C LEU A 49 -9.14 -9.29 -12.36
N PHE A 50 -9.64 -9.52 -13.55
CA PHE A 50 -9.50 -8.61 -14.68
C PHE A 50 -10.88 -8.06 -15.06
N SER A 51 -10.98 -6.75 -15.19
CA SER A 51 -12.18 -6.05 -15.60
C SER A 51 -11.85 -4.90 -16.56
N PRO A 52 -12.81 -4.40 -17.36
CA PRO A 52 -12.56 -3.25 -18.22
C PRO A 52 -12.09 -1.99 -17.48
N GLU A 53 -12.43 -1.87 -16.19
CA GLU A 53 -11.99 -0.78 -15.33
C GLU A 53 -10.47 -0.79 -15.09
N ASP A 54 -9.81 -1.94 -15.22
CA ASP A 54 -8.36 -2.06 -15.02
C ASP A 54 -7.56 -1.32 -16.09
N LEU A 55 -8.19 -0.96 -17.21
CA LEU A 55 -7.60 -0.05 -18.21
C LEU A 55 -7.29 1.34 -17.63
N ARG A 56 -7.94 1.71 -16.52
CA ARG A 56 -7.64 2.93 -15.77
C ARG A 56 -6.24 2.93 -15.17
N LEU A 57 -5.65 1.76 -14.95
CA LEU A 57 -4.27 1.64 -14.46
C LEU A 57 -3.27 2.39 -15.36
N VAL A 58 -3.51 2.38 -16.67
CA VAL A 58 -2.69 3.09 -17.65
C VAL A 58 -3.13 4.54 -17.82
N LYS A 59 -4.45 4.80 -17.81
CA LYS A 59 -5.04 6.10 -18.14
C LYS A 59 -5.04 7.09 -16.97
N ASP A 60 -5.25 6.59 -15.75
CA ASP A 60 -5.41 7.43 -14.56
C ASP A 60 -4.06 7.77 -13.91
N GLY A 61 -4.14 8.60 -12.88
CA GLY A 61 -2.99 9.08 -12.11
C GLY A 61 -2.25 7.98 -11.30
N PRO A 62 -1.21 8.38 -10.58
CA PRO A 62 -0.33 7.44 -9.86
C PRO A 62 -1.00 6.69 -8.70
N ASP A 63 -2.10 7.23 -8.15
CA ASP A 63 -2.79 6.63 -7.00
C ASP A 63 -3.37 5.26 -7.32
N GLY A 64 -3.99 5.11 -8.49
CA GLY A 64 -4.51 3.83 -8.98
C GLY A 64 -3.40 2.79 -9.11
N ARG A 65 -2.24 3.19 -9.66
CA ARG A 65 -1.08 2.31 -9.80
C ARG A 65 -0.47 1.91 -8.47
N ARG A 66 -0.36 2.86 -7.51
CA ARG A 66 0.09 2.55 -6.14
C ARG A 66 -0.85 1.55 -5.45
N ARG A 67 -2.15 1.80 -5.56
CA ARG A 67 -3.17 0.89 -4.98
C ARG A 67 -3.11 -0.51 -5.58
N PHE A 68 -2.90 -0.62 -6.89
CA PHE A 68 -2.70 -1.91 -7.56
C PHE A 68 -1.50 -2.64 -6.97
N LEU A 69 -0.32 -2.01 -6.94
CA LEU A 69 0.89 -2.61 -6.35
C LEU A 69 0.66 -3.04 -4.89
N ASP A 70 0.02 -2.18 -4.09
CA ASP A 70 -0.24 -2.47 -2.68
C ASP A 70 -1.16 -3.67 -2.50
N MET A 71 -2.16 -3.82 -3.35
CA MET A 71 -3.08 -4.93 -3.32
C MET A 71 -2.37 -6.24 -3.69
N GLU A 72 -1.63 -6.23 -4.79
CA GLU A 72 -0.91 -7.41 -5.27
C GLU A 72 0.17 -7.88 -4.27
N ILE A 73 1.01 -6.96 -3.80
CA ILE A 73 2.06 -7.28 -2.84
C ILE A 73 1.47 -7.76 -1.51
N SER A 74 0.36 -7.16 -1.05
CA SER A 74 -0.30 -7.54 0.20
C SER A 74 -0.83 -8.97 0.17
N GLN A 75 -1.38 -9.41 -0.97
CA GLN A 75 -1.84 -10.80 -1.14
C GLN A 75 -0.69 -11.80 -1.04
N LEU A 76 0.46 -11.46 -1.62
CA LEU A 76 1.64 -12.34 -1.66
C LEU A 76 2.47 -12.30 -0.38
N GLN A 77 2.48 -11.17 0.33
CA GLN A 77 3.34 -10.90 1.47
C GLN A 77 2.56 -10.24 2.62
N PRO A 78 1.99 -11.00 3.56
CA PRO A 78 1.23 -10.44 4.69
C PRO A 78 2.00 -9.39 5.50
N ALA A 79 3.33 -9.56 5.64
CA ALA A 79 4.18 -8.60 6.33
C ALA A 79 4.16 -7.20 5.67
N TYR A 80 4.03 -7.16 4.34
CA TYR A 80 3.87 -5.90 3.60
C TYR A 80 2.56 -5.20 3.95
N PHE A 81 1.45 -5.94 3.99
CA PHE A 81 0.15 -5.40 4.37
C PHE A 81 0.20 -4.70 5.75
N TYR A 82 0.83 -5.34 6.72
CA TYR A 82 0.99 -4.75 8.05
C TYR A 82 1.93 -3.54 8.06
N ALA A 83 2.99 -3.55 7.25
CA ALA A 83 3.86 -2.38 7.10
C ALA A 83 3.10 -1.20 6.46
N LEU A 84 2.30 -1.46 5.43
CA LEU A 84 1.46 -0.46 4.78
C LEU A 84 0.42 0.14 5.74
N GLN A 85 -0.20 -0.68 6.59
CA GLN A 85 -1.12 -0.20 7.61
C GLN A 85 -0.44 0.67 8.66
N ARG A 86 0.78 0.27 9.12
CA ARG A 86 1.57 1.09 10.06
C ARG A 86 1.93 2.42 9.42
N TYR A 87 2.38 2.40 8.17
CA TYR A 87 2.71 3.59 7.41
C TYR A 87 1.51 4.54 7.32
N ALA A 88 0.35 4.05 6.87
CA ALA A 88 -0.86 4.85 6.74
C ALA A 88 -1.31 5.47 8.07
N ARG A 89 -1.20 4.72 9.18
CA ARG A 89 -1.51 5.22 10.52
C ARG A 89 -0.55 6.33 10.95
N ALA A 90 0.76 6.12 10.79
CA ALA A 90 1.77 7.10 11.13
C ALA A 90 1.61 8.38 10.28
N LEU A 91 1.31 8.24 8.98
CA LEU A 91 1.04 9.36 8.07
C LEU A 91 -0.15 10.20 8.53
N ASN A 92 -1.25 9.55 8.91
CA ASN A 92 -2.44 10.26 9.40
C ASN A 92 -2.16 11.00 10.70
N GLN A 93 -1.42 10.40 11.63
CA GLN A 93 -1.05 11.03 12.90
C GLN A 93 -0.10 12.23 12.68
N ARG A 94 0.92 12.03 11.83
CA ARG A 94 1.83 13.11 11.46
C ARG A 94 1.11 14.27 10.78
N ASN A 95 0.21 13.99 9.84
CA ASN A 95 -0.56 15.04 9.17
C ASN A 95 -1.50 15.77 10.15
N GLY A 96 -2.11 15.06 11.09
CA GLY A 96 -2.89 15.70 12.17
C GLY A 96 -2.04 16.66 12.99
N LEU A 97 -0.83 16.24 13.40
CA LEU A 97 0.11 17.07 14.15
C LEU A 97 0.60 18.28 13.33
N LEU A 98 0.89 18.08 12.03
CA LEU A 98 1.27 19.18 11.14
C LEU A 98 0.16 20.24 11.03
N HIS A 99 -1.09 19.79 10.99
CA HIS A 99 -2.24 20.70 10.97
C HIS A 99 -2.38 21.48 12.29
N GLU A 100 -2.15 20.83 13.44
CA GLU A 100 -2.11 21.52 14.74
C GLU A 100 -0.97 22.56 14.82
N LEU A 101 0.22 22.23 14.27
CA LEU A 101 1.37 23.13 14.21
C LEU A 101 1.15 24.36 13.32
N GLN A 102 0.25 24.29 12.34
CA GLN A 102 -0.19 25.47 11.58
C GLN A 102 -0.93 26.48 12.47
N LEU A 103 -1.72 25.97 13.42
CA LEU A 103 -2.55 26.80 14.30
C LEU A 103 -1.80 27.26 15.55
N HIS A 104 -0.98 26.38 16.13
CA HIS A 104 -0.28 26.60 17.39
C HIS A 104 1.16 26.06 17.30
N ARG A 105 2.13 26.96 17.21
CA ARG A 105 3.54 26.56 17.27
C ARG A 105 3.96 26.34 18.71
N GLY A 106 4.45 25.11 19.01
CA GLY A 106 4.94 24.77 20.34
C GLY A 106 6.05 23.71 20.26
N ASP A 107 7.12 23.89 21.06
CA ASP A 107 8.30 23.01 21.04
C ASP A 107 7.96 21.55 21.37
N ALA A 108 6.97 21.32 22.24
CA ALA A 108 6.50 19.98 22.57
C ALA A 108 5.89 19.23 21.36
N LEU A 109 5.21 19.95 20.46
CA LEU A 109 4.66 19.36 19.23
C LEU A 109 5.76 18.98 18.25
N PHE A 110 6.84 19.75 18.19
CA PHE A 110 7.99 19.43 17.34
C PHE A 110 8.74 18.16 17.79
N SER A 111 8.87 17.93 19.10
CA SER A 111 9.48 16.69 19.60
C SER A 111 8.64 15.45 19.25
N THR A 112 7.32 15.56 19.34
CA THR A 112 6.38 14.49 18.95
C THR A 112 6.45 14.21 17.44
N LEU A 113 6.76 15.21 16.61
CA LEU A 113 6.92 15.03 15.18
C LEU A 113 8.10 14.08 14.83
N GLU A 114 9.17 14.08 15.65
CA GLU A 114 10.30 13.17 15.47
C GLU A 114 9.93 11.70 15.60
N GLU A 115 9.07 11.38 16.55
CA GLU A 115 8.60 10.01 16.75
C GLU A 115 7.80 9.52 15.55
N TRP A 116 6.92 10.37 15.01
CA TRP A 116 6.16 10.04 13.81
C TRP A 116 7.04 9.96 12.56
N ASP A 117 8.06 10.80 12.43
CA ASP A 117 9.06 10.71 11.35
C ASP A 117 9.77 9.36 11.38
N ALA A 118 10.21 8.89 12.55
CA ALA A 118 10.86 7.58 12.69
C ALA A 118 9.91 6.43 12.32
N MET A 119 8.66 6.45 12.79
CA MET A 119 7.67 5.44 12.44
C MET A 119 7.32 5.43 10.95
N LEU A 120 7.22 6.60 10.33
CA LEU A 120 7.01 6.76 8.90
C LEU A 120 8.19 6.23 8.10
N ALA A 121 9.42 6.57 8.50
CA ALA A 121 10.62 6.14 7.82
C ALA A 121 10.77 4.61 7.88
N GLN A 122 10.60 4.01 9.05
CA GLN A 122 10.70 2.56 9.24
C GLN A 122 9.69 1.80 8.35
N SER A 123 8.43 2.17 8.41
CA SER A 123 7.39 1.49 7.63
C SER A 123 7.42 1.87 6.16
N GLY A 124 7.75 3.12 5.85
CA GLY A 124 7.86 3.65 4.49
C GLY A 124 8.99 3.00 3.69
N ALA A 125 10.17 2.78 4.32
CA ALA A 125 11.28 2.07 3.70
C ALA A 125 10.91 0.64 3.28
N VAL A 126 10.11 -0.06 4.10
CA VAL A 126 9.59 -1.39 3.72
C VAL A 126 8.69 -1.28 2.51
N VAL A 127 7.78 -0.31 2.49
CA VAL A 127 6.85 -0.11 1.36
C VAL A 127 7.60 0.22 0.07
N LEU A 128 8.53 1.16 0.10
CA LEU A 128 9.35 1.56 -1.05
C LEU A 128 10.12 0.37 -1.63
N ARG A 129 10.88 -0.32 -0.79
CA ARG A 129 11.69 -1.48 -1.20
C ARG A 129 10.83 -2.58 -1.82
N LYS A 130 9.69 -2.91 -1.20
CA LYS A 130 8.82 -3.98 -1.69
C LYS A 130 8.12 -3.63 -2.99
N ARG A 131 7.70 -2.38 -3.16
CA ARG A 131 7.15 -1.91 -4.44
C ARG A 131 8.20 -1.95 -5.55
N ALA A 132 9.43 -1.51 -5.30
CA ALA A 132 10.51 -1.55 -6.28
C ALA A 132 10.86 -3.00 -6.67
N GLN A 133 10.97 -3.91 -5.69
CA GLN A 133 11.22 -5.34 -5.94
C GLN A 133 10.10 -5.99 -6.78
N TYR A 134 8.85 -5.74 -6.43
CA TYR A 134 7.71 -6.30 -7.16
C TYR A 134 7.62 -5.75 -8.58
N LEU A 135 7.85 -4.44 -8.75
CA LEU A 135 7.79 -3.80 -10.05
C LEU A 135 8.87 -4.32 -11.00
N ALA A 136 10.08 -4.60 -10.49
CA ALA A 136 11.14 -5.20 -11.29
C ALA A 136 10.76 -6.60 -11.81
N GLN A 137 10.14 -7.42 -10.96
CA GLN A 137 9.63 -8.74 -11.36
C GLN A 137 8.46 -8.63 -12.35
N LEU A 138 7.57 -7.65 -12.14
CA LEU A 138 6.45 -7.39 -13.03
C LEU A 138 6.93 -6.89 -14.40
N GLU A 139 7.95 -6.04 -14.44
CA GLU A 139 8.52 -5.50 -15.68
C GLU A 139 9.00 -6.62 -16.60
N GLU A 140 9.77 -7.58 -16.06
CA GLU A 140 10.28 -8.72 -16.81
C GLU A 140 9.15 -9.49 -17.52
N LYS A 141 8.07 -9.81 -16.78
CA LYS A 141 6.93 -10.56 -17.33
C LYS A 141 6.06 -9.72 -18.26
N ALA A 142 5.86 -8.47 -17.93
CA ALA A 142 5.07 -7.55 -18.74
C ALA A 142 5.76 -7.23 -20.06
N GLU A 143 7.10 -7.08 -20.08
CA GLU A 143 7.87 -6.87 -21.31
C GLU A 143 7.76 -8.07 -22.25
N GLU A 144 7.91 -9.31 -21.71
CA GLU A 144 7.76 -10.54 -22.47
C GLU A 144 6.40 -10.66 -23.16
N ILE A 145 5.32 -10.46 -22.39
CA ILE A 145 3.94 -10.52 -22.91
C ILE A 145 3.67 -9.40 -23.90
N HIS A 146 4.10 -8.19 -23.61
CA HIS A 146 3.90 -7.03 -24.48
C HIS A 146 4.64 -7.17 -25.80
N ASP A 147 5.87 -7.70 -25.78
CA ASP A 147 6.66 -7.97 -26.99
C ASP A 147 5.94 -8.98 -27.90
N ALA A 148 5.39 -10.05 -27.31
CA ALA A 148 4.60 -11.05 -28.05
C ALA A 148 3.33 -10.44 -28.66
N LEU A 149 2.60 -9.58 -27.91
CA LEU A 149 1.36 -8.96 -28.38
C LEU A 149 1.61 -7.89 -29.47
N SER A 150 2.68 -7.12 -29.35
CA SER A 150 3.03 -6.06 -30.31
C SER A 150 3.78 -6.58 -31.53
N GLY A 151 4.19 -7.86 -31.52
CA GLY A 151 5.06 -8.44 -32.56
C GLY A 151 6.45 -7.78 -32.56
N GLY A 152 6.99 -7.43 -31.41
CA GLY A 152 8.30 -6.81 -31.22
C GLY A 152 8.40 -5.34 -31.61
N ARG A 153 7.27 -4.71 -31.99
CA ARG A 153 7.24 -3.34 -32.49
C ARG A 153 7.32 -2.27 -31.40
N GLU A 154 6.95 -2.62 -30.17
CA GLU A 154 6.90 -1.70 -29.04
C GLU A 154 7.68 -2.30 -27.86
N LYS A 155 8.28 -1.41 -27.04
CA LYS A 155 8.98 -1.82 -25.83
C LYS A 155 8.29 -1.23 -24.61
N LEU A 156 7.86 -2.10 -23.71
CA LEU A 156 7.30 -1.71 -22.42
C LEU A 156 8.42 -1.53 -21.39
N LYS A 157 8.37 -0.43 -20.66
CA LYS A 157 9.22 -0.19 -19.49
C LYS A 157 8.38 0.24 -18.31
N LEU A 158 8.64 -0.36 -17.14
CA LEU A 158 8.01 0.00 -15.89
C LEU A 158 9.04 0.65 -14.98
N ARG A 159 8.78 1.87 -14.52
CA ARG A 159 9.68 2.59 -13.62
C ARG A 159 8.94 2.98 -12.35
N TYR A 160 9.54 2.68 -11.20
CA TYR A 160 9.06 3.20 -9.93
C TYR A 160 9.52 4.65 -9.76
N ALA A 161 8.57 5.59 -9.73
CA ALA A 161 8.86 7.02 -9.60
C ALA A 161 8.84 7.51 -8.14
N GLY A 162 8.86 6.61 -7.15
CA GLY A 162 8.98 6.97 -5.74
C GLY A 162 10.40 7.41 -5.37
N CYS A 163 10.59 7.92 -4.16
CA CYS A 163 11.93 8.21 -3.65
C CYS A 163 12.72 6.91 -3.47
N ASP A 164 13.97 6.93 -3.89
CA ASP A 164 14.91 5.82 -3.64
C ASP A 164 15.64 6.13 -2.33
N ALA A 165 15.02 5.74 -1.21
CA ALA A 165 15.55 5.99 0.12
C ALA A 165 15.30 4.78 1.03
N ASP A 166 16.33 4.43 1.79
CA ASP A 166 16.23 3.54 2.93
C ASP A 166 15.61 4.27 4.15
N GLU A 167 15.56 3.59 5.29
CA GLU A 167 15.00 4.14 6.51
C GLU A 167 15.71 5.43 6.96
N GLU A 168 17.05 5.41 6.99
CA GLU A 168 17.85 6.59 7.36
C GLU A 168 17.68 7.74 6.35
N GLY A 169 17.64 7.41 5.07
CA GLY A 169 17.36 8.36 4.00
C GLY A 169 16.01 9.02 4.15
N LEU A 170 14.97 8.25 4.47
CA LEU A 170 13.64 8.78 4.74
C LEU A 170 13.61 9.68 5.97
N VAL A 171 14.29 9.31 7.06
CA VAL A 171 14.41 10.18 8.25
C VAL A 171 15.03 11.52 7.86
N ARG A 172 16.13 11.51 7.10
CA ARG A 172 16.77 12.76 6.64
C ARG A 172 15.87 13.60 5.77
N LEU A 173 15.15 12.98 4.83
CA LEU A 173 14.22 13.68 3.94
C LEU A 173 13.03 14.28 4.70
N LEU A 174 12.43 13.52 5.63
CA LEU A 174 11.32 14.00 6.48
C LEU A 174 11.75 15.17 7.35
N ARG A 175 12.95 15.11 7.94
CA ARG A 175 13.51 16.23 8.73
C ARG A 175 13.72 17.48 7.87
N ALA A 176 14.29 17.32 6.68
CA ALA A 176 14.50 18.43 5.76
C ALA A 176 13.20 19.06 5.27
N ALA A 177 12.13 18.27 5.14
CA ALA A 177 10.83 18.75 4.69
C ALA A 177 9.96 19.37 5.80
N ARG A 178 10.35 19.29 7.09
CA ARG A 178 9.48 19.66 8.23
C ARG A 178 8.89 21.07 8.13
N GLU A 179 9.71 22.07 7.81
CA GLU A 179 9.23 23.46 7.73
C GLU A 179 8.19 23.62 6.64
N GLU A 180 8.43 23.03 5.48
CA GLU A 180 7.50 23.07 4.37
C GLU A 180 6.23 22.26 4.66
N ASP A 181 6.36 21.09 5.26
CA ASP A 181 5.25 20.25 5.68
C ASP A 181 4.38 20.98 6.73
N CYS A 182 5.01 21.66 7.71
CA CYS A 182 4.28 22.49 8.68
C CYS A 182 3.51 23.64 8.00
N ARG A 183 4.11 24.26 6.98
CA ARG A 183 3.45 25.32 6.21
C ARG A 183 2.25 24.79 5.42
N ARG A 184 2.38 23.61 4.84
CA ARG A 184 1.33 22.97 4.04
C ARG A 184 0.28 22.23 4.84
N GLY A 185 0.61 21.79 6.06
CA GLY A 185 -0.25 20.96 6.91
C GLY A 185 -0.31 19.49 6.52
N PHE A 186 0.60 19.02 5.67
CA PHE A 186 0.67 17.61 5.25
C PHE A 186 2.09 17.18 4.92
N THR A 187 2.32 15.88 5.00
CA THR A 187 3.59 15.23 4.68
C THR A 187 3.82 15.21 3.18
N SER A 188 4.98 15.69 2.71
CA SER A 188 5.34 15.73 1.29
C SER A 188 6.29 14.62 0.85
N VAL A 189 6.89 13.90 1.81
CA VAL A 189 7.91 12.87 1.56
C VAL A 189 7.40 11.49 1.94
N GLY A 190 7.52 10.52 1.03
CA GLY A 190 7.17 9.13 1.30
C GLY A 190 6.59 8.39 0.09
N PRO A 191 6.17 7.13 0.30
CA PRO A 191 5.59 6.28 -0.74
C PRO A 191 4.11 6.60 -1.09
N HIS A 192 3.55 7.64 -0.53
CA HIS A 192 2.15 8.04 -0.77
C HIS A 192 1.97 8.93 -1.99
#